data_aceb9037cb587f1df481e48e01cc72a9
#
_entry.id   aceb9037cb587f1df481e48e01cc72a9
#
_cell.length_a   1.000
_cell.length_b   1.000
_cell.length_c   1.000
_cell.angle_alpha   90.00
_cell.angle_beta   90.00
_cell.angle_gamma   90.00
#
_symmetry.space_group_name_H-M   'P 1'
#
loop_
_entity.id
_entity.type
_entity.pdbx_description
1 polymer ?
#
loop_
_entity_poly.entity_id
_entity_poly.type
_entity_poly.pdbx_seq_one_letter_code
_entity_poly.pdbx_strand_id
1 'polypeptide(L)'
;MIQKSKSGLKIITNNRKAKFNYFFKEFYEAGIVLMSSEVKSLRAGKANISESYAFDIRGEIFLINSHIPAYKESSYNNHNPERNRKLLLNKKEINKLMGRVNREGLTLIPTKLYFKKGKAKVEIAVAKGRKHYDKRQLKKKQDWDREKARYFRKTS
;
A
#
# COMPACT_ATOMS: atom_id res chain seq x y z
N MET A 1 17.12 3.25 0.45
CA MET A 1 17.76 2.04 0.96
C MET A 1 16.75 0.93 1.14
N ILE A 2 16.94 -0.16 0.46
CA ILE A 2 16.04 -1.32 0.53
C ILE A 2 16.46 -2.16 1.73
N GLN A 3 15.62 -2.22 2.76
CA GLN A 3 15.88 -3.07 3.93
C GLN A 3 15.64 -4.54 3.56
N LYS A 4 16.71 -5.32 3.50
CA LYS A 4 16.63 -6.79 3.48
C LYS A 4 16.25 -7.27 4.88
N SER A 5 15.04 -7.75 5.06
CA SER A 5 14.68 -8.49 6.27
C SER A 5 15.13 -9.95 6.15
N LYS A 6 15.42 -10.57 7.29
CA LYS A 6 15.86 -11.99 7.40
C LYS A 6 14.85 -13.02 6.83
N SER A 7 13.67 -12.60 6.40
CA SER A 7 12.57 -13.46 5.91
C SER A 7 12.42 -13.54 4.39
N GLY A 8 13.40 -13.10 3.61
CA GLY A 8 13.31 -13.07 2.14
C GLY A 8 12.32 -12.02 1.60
N LEU A 9 11.92 -11.08 2.42
CA LEU A 9 10.98 -10.02 2.13
C LEU A 9 11.73 -8.73 1.82
N LYS A 10 11.46 -8.14 0.65
CA LYS A 10 12.06 -6.87 0.20
C LYS A 10 10.98 -5.83 0.05
N ILE A 11 10.85 -4.90 0.98
CA ILE A 11 9.88 -3.83 0.92
C ILE A 11 10.31 -2.81 -0.13
N ILE A 12 9.42 -2.49 -1.07
CA ILE A 12 9.62 -1.50 -2.12
C ILE A 12 9.14 -0.14 -1.63
N THR A 13 7.90 -0.07 -1.16
CA THR A 13 7.30 1.15 -0.63
C THR A 13 6.24 0.86 0.43
N ASN A 14 6.08 1.81 1.35
CA ASN A 14 5.03 1.80 2.38
C ASN A 14 4.09 2.99 2.19
N ASN A 15 2.82 2.79 2.49
CA ASN A 15 1.83 3.86 2.49
C ASN A 15 1.70 4.48 3.89
N ARG A 16 2.52 5.49 4.17
CA ARG A 16 2.52 6.17 5.46
C ARG A 16 1.27 7.01 5.69
N LYS A 17 0.74 7.64 4.64
CA LYS A 17 -0.50 8.43 4.70
C LYS A 17 -1.70 7.59 5.13
N ALA A 18 -1.76 6.33 4.73
CA ALA A 18 -2.87 5.45 5.05
C ALA A 18 -3.05 5.27 6.56
N LYS A 19 -1.98 5.14 7.32
CA LYS A 19 -2.03 5.02 8.79
C LYS A 19 -2.65 6.26 9.45
N PHE A 20 -2.44 7.43 8.88
CA PHE A 20 -2.99 8.69 9.38
C PHE A 20 -4.45 8.89 8.97
N ASN A 21 -4.82 8.49 7.76
CA ASN A 21 -6.12 8.74 7.17
C ASN A 21 -7.18 7.67 7.49
N TYR A 22 -6.75 6.46 7.86
CA TYR A 22 -7.63 5.31 8.03
C TYR A 22 -7.38 4.52 9.31
N PHE A 23 -8.45 3.91 9.83
CA PHE A 23 -8.36 2.81 10.80
C PHE A 23 -8.32 1.49 10.06
N PHE A 24 -7.31 0.65 10.30
CA PHE A 24 -7.17 -0.66 9.68
C PHE A 24 -7.86 -1.73 10.52
N LYS A 25 -8.71 -2.54 9.89
CA LYS A 25 -9.46 -3.62 10.55
C LYS A 25 -8.87 -5.00 10.28
N GLU A 26 -8.52 -5.28 9.03
CA GLU A 26 -7.94 -6.55 8.59
C GLU A 26 -6.91 -6.30 7.50
N PHE A 27 -5.97 -7.26 7.35
CA PHE A 27 -4.95 -7.23 6.31
C PHE A 27 -5.03 -8.48 5.44
N TYR A 28 -4.78 -8.31 4.15
CA TYR A 28 -4.71 -9.40 3.18
C TYR A 28 -3.46 -9.22 2.33
N GLU A 29 -2.80 -10.34 2.02
CA GLU A 29 -1.71 -10.36 1.05
C GLU A 29 -2.26 -10.74 -0.32
N ALA A 30 -2.06 -9.89 -1.32
CA ALA A 30 -2.46 -10.13 -2.70
C ALA A 30 -1.25 -10.20 -3.62
N GLY A 31 -1.31 -11.08 -4.61
CA GLY A 31 -0.41 -10.99 -5.76
C GLY A 31 -0.80 -9.79 -6.63
N ILE A 32 0.09 -9.35 -7.48
CA ILE A 32 -0.16 -8.26 -8.44
C ILE A 32 0.31 -8.64 -9.82
N VAL A 33 -0.54 -8.44 -10.83
CA VAL A 33 -0.21 -8.69 -12.23
C VAL A 33 0.55 -7.50 -12.79
N LEU A 34 1.79 -7.72 -13.16
CA LEU A 34 2.71 -6.69 -13.64
C LEU A 34 3.23 -6.99 -15.04
N MET A 35 3.54 -5.93 -15.78
CA MET A 35 4.34 -6.01 -17.00
C MET A 35 5.83 -6.09 -16.65
N SER A 36 6.66 -6.59 -17.59
CA SER A 36 8.10 -6.73 -17.34
C SER A 36 8.81 -5.41 -17.01
N SER A 37 8.41 -4.32 -17.67
CA SER A 37 8.94 -2.98 -17.39
C SER A 37 8.57 -2.48 -15.99
N GLU A 38 7.38 -2.83 -15.49
CA GLU A 38 6.95 -2.51 -14.11
C GLU A 38 7.80 -3.27 -13.08
N VAL A 39 8.05 -4.54 -13.30
CA VAL A 39 8.91 -5.36 -12.42
C VAL A 39 10.32 -4.77 -12.33
N LYS A 40 10.88 -4.33 -13.46
CA LYS A 40 12.20 -3.68 -13.50
C LYS A 40 12.24 -2.38 -12.69
N SER A 41 11.21 -1.53 -12.82
CA SER A 41 11.06 -0.31 -12.01
C SER A 41 10.94 -0.62 -10.52
N LEU A 42 10.18 -1.64 -10.16
CA LEU A 42 10.02 -2.07 -8.76
C LEU A 42 11.32 -2.62 -8.17
N ARG A 43 12.11 -3.36 -8.96
CA ARG A 43 13.44 -3.83 -8.53
C ARG A 43 14.40 -2.66 -8.27
N ALA A 44 14.23 -1.56 -8.98
CA ALA A 44 14.96 -0.31 -8.72
C ALA A 44 14.42 0.46 -7.49
N GLY A 45 13.38 -0.04 -6.85
CA GLY A 45 12.78 0.55 -5.66
C GLY A 45 11.87 1.74 -5.93
N LYS A 46 11.39 1.89 -7.16
CA LYS A 46 10.58 3.05 -7.58
C LYS A 46 9.11 2.69 -7.67
N ALA A 47 8.32 3.17 -6.72
CA ALA A 47 6.85 3.10 -6.73
C ALA A 47 6.26 4.05 -5.70
N ASN A 48 5.03 4.50 -5.94
CA ASN A 48 4.24 5.29 -5.00
C ASN A 48 2.82 4.75 -4.93
N ILE A 49 2.38 4.41 -3.72
CA ILE A 49 1.05 3.90 -3.44
C ILE A 49 0.26 4.79 -2.47
N SER A 50 0.73 6.01 -2.20
CA SER A 50 0.15 6.91 -1.19
C SER A 50 -1.29 7.32 -1.46
N GLU A 51 -1.65 7.48 -2.72
CA GLU A 51 -2.99 7.87 -3.16
C GLU A 51 -3.75 6.69 -3.78
N SER A 52 -3.25 5.48 -3.58
CA SER A 52 -3.82 4.27 -4.17
C SER A 52 -4.94 3.69 -3.32
N TYR A 53 -5.84 3.01 -3.99
CA TYR A 53 -6.89 2.21 -3.35
C TYR A 53 -7.15 0.97 -4.20
N ALA A 54 -7.79 -0.03 -3.62
CA ALA A 54 -8.25 -1.19 -4.36
C ALA A 54 -9.76 -1.15 -4.53
N PHE A 55 -10.23 -1.54 -5.70
CA PHE A 55 -11.63 -1.49 -6.06
C PHE A 55 -12.06 -2.71 -6.88
N ASP A 56 -13.31 -3.13 -6.70
CA ASP A 56 -13.91 -4.20 -7.47
C ASP A 56 -14.34 -3.70 -8.87
N ILE A 57 -13.85 -4.38 -9.88
CA ILE A 57 -14.28 -4.18 -11.27
C ILE A 57 -14.68 -5.56 -11.82
N ARG A 58 -15.97 -5.77 -12.02
CA ARG A 58 -16.55 -7.01 -12.56
C ARG A 58 -16.13 -8.28 -11.80
N GLY A 59 -16.15 -8.22 -10.47
CA GLY A 59 -15.81 -9.35 -9.61
C GLY A 59 -14.32 -9.61 -9.42
N GLU A 60 -13.46 -8.73 -9.94
CA GLU A 60 -12.01 -8.77 -9.77
C GLU A 60 -11.54 -7.50 -9.06
N ILE A 61 -10.49 -7.61 -8.25
CA ILE A 61 -9.96 -6.47 -7.50
C ILE A 61 -8.75 -5.88 -8.23
N PHE A 62 -8.79 -4.57 -8.45
CA PHE A 62 -7.72 -3.80 -9.09
C PHE A 62 -7.14 -2.77 -8.15
N LEU A 63 -5.83 -2.59 -8.21
CA LEU A 63 -5.12 -1.48 -7.58
C LEU A 63 -5.19 -0.27 -8.50
N ILE A 64 -5.76 0.83 -8.00
CA ILE A 64 -6.04 2.06 -8.74
C ILE A 64 -5.20 3.20 -8.16
N ASN A 65 -4.77 4.13 -9.01
CA ASN A 65 -3.91 5.28 -8.65
C ASN A 65 -2.55 4.91 -8.05
N SER A 66 -2.05 3.72 -8.30
CA SER A 66 -0.67 3.40 -7.99
C SER A 66 0.25 3.92 -9.09
N HIS A 67 1.37 4.52 -8.72
CA HIS A 67 2.35 5.05 -9.66
C HIS A 67 3.61 4.17 -9.65
N ILE A 68 3.89 3.56 -10.80
CA ILE A 68 5.15 2.86 -11.06
C ILE A 68 5.80 3.55 -12.25
N PRO A 69 6.92 4.28 -12.07
CA PRO A 69 7.56 5.02 -13.15
C PRO A 69 7.92 4.13 -14.33
N ALA A 70 7.86 4.70 -15.54
CA ALA A 70 8.36 4.03 -16.72
C ALA A 70 9.83 3.65 -16.52
N TYR A 71 10.23 2.49 -17.02
CA TYR A 71 11.60 2.04 -16.95
C TYR A 71 12.43 2.74 -18.05
N LYS A 72 13.35 3.61 -17.67
CA LYS A 72 14.08 4.50 -18.58
C LYS A 72 14.90 3.77 -19.64
N GLU A 73 15.40 2.60 -19.32
CA GLU A 73 16.23 1.79 -20.22
C GLU A 73 15.42 0.92 -21.20
N SER A 74 14.09 0.92 -21.07
CA SER A 74 13.19 0.23 -21.98
C SER A 74 12.75 1.19 -23.08
N SER A 75 13.32 1.06 -24.28
CA SER A 75 12.97 1.90 -25.44
C SER A 75 11.64 1.50 -26.09
N TYR A 76 11.20 0.25 -25.92
CA TYR A 76 9.96 -0.30 -26.46
C TYR A 76 9.13 -0.97 -25.36
N ASN A 77 7.82 -1.03 -25.55
CA ASN A 77 6.88 -1.73 -24.66
C ASN A 77 6.92 -1.27 -23.20
N ASN A 78 7.09 0.04 -22.97
CA ASN A 78 6.96 0.59 -21.64
C ASN A 78 5.49 0.68 -21.22
N HIS A 79 5.23 0.60 -19.93
CA HIS A 79 3.89 0.66 -19.37
C HIS A 79 3.44 2.10 -19.09
N ASN A 80 2.13 2.31 -19.00
CA ASN A 80 1.59 3.55 -18.42
C ASN A 80 1.84 3.53 -16.91
N PRO A 81 2.51 4.56 -16.34
CA PRO A 81 2.83 4.62 -14.90
C PRO A 81 1.63 4.48 -13.97
N GLU A 82 0.47 4.93 -14.38
CA GLU A 82 -0.77 4.92 -13.58
C GLU A 82 -1.77 3.84 -14.01
N ARG A 83 -1.33 2.84 -14.73
CA ARG A 83 -2.17 1.72 -15.17
C ARG A 83 -2.86 1.04 -13.98
N ASN A 84 -4.15 0.69 -14.15
CA ASN A 84 -4.84 -0.17 -13.20
C ASN A 84 -4.22 -1.57 -13.22
N ARG A 85 -3.93 -2.13 -12.05
CA ARG A 85 -3.24 -3.41 -11.91
C ARG A 85 -4.12 -4.41 -11.18
N LYS A 86 -4.33 -5.55 -11.79
CA LYS A 86 -5.13 -6.62 -11.19
C LYS A 86 -4.42 -7.21 -9.98
N LEU A 87 -5.16 -7.38 -8.90
CA LEU A 87 -4.71 -8.06 -7.71
C LEU A 87 -5.18 -9.51 -7.72
N LEU A 88 -4.30 -10.41 -7.29
CA LEU A 88 -4.56 -11.84 -7.26
C LEU A 88 -4.94 -12.26 -5.83
N LEU A 89 -6.22 -12.52 -5.65
CA LEU A 89 -6.81 -13.02 -4.41
C LEU A 89 -7.69 -14.22 -4.74
N ASN A 90 -7.86 -15.11 -3.76
CA ASN A 90 -8.81 -16.22 -3.88
C ASN A 90 -10.23 -15.70 -4.00
N LYS A 91 -11.07 -16.37 -4.77
CA LYS A 91 -12.48 -15.98 -4.96
C LYS A 91 -13.25 -15.88 -3.64
N LYS A 92 -12.96 -16.76 -2.69
CA LYS A 92 -13.53 -16.69 -1.33
C LYS A 92 -13.14 -15.42 -0.59
N GLU A 93 -11.86 -15.01 -0.71
CA GLU A 93 -11.37 -13.76 -0.13
C GLU A 93 -12.01 -12.54 -0.78
N ILE A 94 -12.11 -12.51 -2.11
CA ILE A 94 -12.78 -11.45 -2.85
C ILE A 94 -14.23 -11.28 -2.39
N ASN A 95 -14.98 -12.37 -2.32
CA ASN A 95 -16.38 -12.34 -1.89
C ASN A 95 -16.53 -11.84 -0.45
N LYS A 96 -15.67 -12.30 0.45
CA LYS A 96 -15.64 -11.85 1.85
C LYS A 96 -15.32 -10.36 1.98
N LEU A 97 -14.30 -9.90 1.24
CA LEU A 97 -13.91 -8.50 1.22
C LEU A 97 -15.01 -7.60 0.68
N MET A 98 -15.58 -7.96 -0.46
CA MET A 98 -16.65 -7.18 -1.09
C MET A 98 -17.90 -7.13 -0.20
N GLY A 99 -18.26 -8.24 0.43
CA GLY A 99 -19.37 -8.28 1.38
C GLY A 99 -19.18 -7.31 2.54
N ARG A 100 -17.98 -7.23 3.10
CA ARG A 100 -17.65 -6.30 4.20
C ARG A 100 -17.60 -4.85 3.73
N VAL A 101 -16.94 -4.58 2.62
CA VAL A 101 -16.85 -3.24 2.02
C VAL A 101 -18.25 -2.66 1.78
N ASN A 102 -19.16 -3.44 1.20
CA ASN A 102 -20.52 -2.99 0.89
C ASN A 102 -21.39 -2.81 2.14
N ARG A 103 -21.30 -3.71 3.11
CA ARG A 103 -22.14 -3.65 4.33
C ARG A 103 -21.69 -2.59 5.33
N GLU A 104 -20.40 -2.43 5.51
CA GLU A 104 -19.82 -1.57 6.54
C GLU A 104 -19.29 -0.22 6.00
N GLY A 105 -19.38 0.01 4.69
CA GLY A 105 -18.86 1.22 4.05
C GLY A 105 -17.33 1.36 4.18
N LEU A 106 -16.62 0.24 4.05
CA LEU A 106 -15.16 0.20 4.18
C LEU A 106 -14.47 0.42 2.83
N THR A 107 -13.18 0.75 2.89
CA THR A 107 -12.31 0.94 1.72
C THR A 107 -11.15 -0.03 1.78
N LEU A 108 -10.67 -0.47 0.63
CA LEU A 108 -9.47 -1.28 0.53
C LEU A 108 -8.27 -0.38 0.21
N ILE A 109 -7.29 -0.35 1.11
CA ILE A 109 -6.13 0.54 0.99
C ILE A 109 -4.85 -0.29 0.98
N PRO A 110 -3.96 -0.12 -0.02
CA PRO A 110 -2.66 -0.76 0.00
C PRO A 110 -1.78 -0.10 1.07
N THR A 111 -1.17 -0.92 1.91
CA THR A 111 -0.29 -0.47 2.98
C THR A 111 1.19 -0.66 2.64
N LYS A 112 1.51 -1.72 1.91
CA LYS A 112 2.88 -2.04 1.50
C LYS A 112 2.89 -2.68 0.12
N LEU A 113 3.96 -2.39 -0.62
CA LEU A 113 4.32 -3.11 -1.85
C LEU A 113 5.70 -3.72 -1.63
N TYR A 114 5.85 -5.00 -1.87
CA TYR A 114 7.06 -5.73 -1.55
C TYR A 114 7.29 -6.94 -2.45
N PHE A 115 8.53 -7.43 -2.51
CA PHE A 115 8.86 -8.73 -3.07
C PHE A 115 8.96 -9.77 -1.94
N LYS A 116 8.31 -10.90 -2.15
CA LYS A 116 8.38 -12.06 -1.28
C LYS A 116 8.74 -13.28 -2.11
N LYS A 117 9.88 -13.89 -1.84
CA LYS A 117 10.42 -15.00 -2.62
C LYS A 117 10.45 -14.70 -4.15
N GLY A 118 10.87 -13.48 -4.51
CA GLY A 118 10.97 -13.02 -5.90
C GLY A 118 9.66 -12.62 -6.57
N LYS A 119 8.52 -12.74 -5.89
CA LYS A 119 7.20 -12.34 -6.42
C LYS A 119 6.72 -11.04 -5.80
N ALA A 120 6.21 -10.13 -6.63
CA ALA A 120 5.61 -8.89 -6.16
C ALA A 120 4.29 -9.17 -5.43
N LYS A 121 4.16 -8.59 -4.24
CA LYS A 121 2.99 -8.71 -3.37
C LYS A 121 2.56 -7.34 -2.87
N VAL A 122 1.27 -7.20 -2.62
CA VAL A 122 0.68 -6.01 -2.02
C VAL A 122 -0.06 -6.42 -0.75
N GLU A 123 0.25 -5.75 0.36
CA GLU A 123 -0.57 -5.86 1.57
C GLU A 123 -1.71 -4.86 1.47
N ILE A 124 -2.93 -5.36 1.57
CA ILE A 124 -4.16 -4.56 1.52
C ILE A 124 -4.83 -4.58 2.88
N ALA A 125 -5.18 -3.40 3.39
CA ALA A 125 -5.98 -3.25 4.59
C ALA A 125 -7.44 -2.97 4.25
N VAL A 126 -8.33 -3.64 4.96
CA VAL A 126 -9.75 -3.25 5.05
C VAL A 126 -9.81 -2.09 6.03
N ALA A 127 -10.18 -0.90 5.57
CA ALA A 127 -9.98 0.32 6.31
C ALA A 127 -11.25 1.18 6.39
N LYS A 128 -11.38 1.90 7.49
CA LYS A 128 -12.40 2.92 7.69
C LYS A 128 -11.75 4.31 7.72
N GLY A 129 -12.28 5.26 6.95
CA GLY A 129 -11.78 6.63 6.95
C GLY A 129 -11.88 7.28 8.32
N ARG A 130 -10.83 7.98 8.76
CA ARG A 130 -10.83 8.77 9.99
C ARG A 130 -11.54 10.10 9.75
N LYS A 131 -12.34 10.54 10.72
CA LYS A 131 -12.93 11.88 10.73
C LYS A 131 -11.87 12.95 11.03
N HIS A 132 -12.12 14.20 10.66
CA HIS A 132 -11.20 15.32 10.95
C HIS A 132 -10.81 15.43 12.42
N TYR A 133 -11.76 15.19 13.32
CA TYR A 133 -11.53 15.19 14.77
C TYR A 133 -10.48 14.14 15.16
N ASP A 134 -10.63 12.91 14.70
CA ASP A 134 -9.70 11.82 14.99
C ASP A 134 -8.29 12.11 14.45
N LYS A 135 -8.20 12.71 13.27
CA LYS A 135 -6.91 13.12 12.66
C LYS A 135 -6.23 14.21 13.49
N ARG A 136 -6.96 15.18 14.01
CA ARG A 136 -6.43 16.24 14.88
C ARG A 136 -5.87 15.66 16.18
N GLN A 137 -6.59 14.74 16.81
CA GLN A 137 -6.15 14.07 18.04
C GLN A 137 -4.89 13.24 17.81
N LEU A 138 -4.84 12.51 16.72
CA LEU A 138 -3.67 11.71 16.34
C LEU A 138 -2.45 12.61 16.12
N LYS A 139 -2.61 13.73 15.41
CA LYS A 139 -1.56 14.72 15.18
C LYS A 139 -1.03 15.32 16.48
N LYS A 140 -1.91 15.73 17.38
CA LYS A 140 -1.54 16.26 18.71
C LYS A 140 -0.73 15.24 19.49
N LYS A 141 -1.13 13.98 19.49
CA LYS A 141 -0.41 12.91 20.17
C LYS A 141 0.99 12.71 19.57
N GLN A 142 1.11 12.69 18.24
CA GLN A 142 2.40 12.56 17.57
C GLN A 142 3.34 13.72 17.90
N ASP A 143 2.84 14.95 17.90
CA ASP A 143 3.61 16.15 18.22
C ASP A 143 4.06 16.12 19.69
N TRP A 144 3.20 15.71 20.61
CA TRP A 144 3.53 15.53 22.03
C TRP A 144 4.63 14.47 22.23
N ASP A 145 4.53 13.34 21.58
CA ASP A 145 5.52 12.27 21.66
C ASP A 145 6.88 12.72 21.10
N ARG A 146 6.90 13.53 20.04
CA ARG A 146 8.12 14.13 19.50
C ARG A 146 8.77 15.12 20.48
N GLU A 147 7.98 15.97 21.11
CA GLU A 147 8.47 16.93 22.12
C GLU A 147 9.07 16.22 23.32
N LYS A 148 8.40 15.19 23.84
CA LYS A 148 8.94 14.34 24.90
C LYS A 148 10.27 13.73 24.50
N ALA A 149 10.37 13.14 23.31
CA ALA A 149 11.60 12.52 22.84
C ALA A 149 12.75 13.53 22.73
N ARG A 150 12.47 14.77 22.31
CA ARG A 150 13.47 15.86 22.28
C ARG A 150 13.93 16.25 23.67
N TYR A 151 13.00 16.36 24.62
CA TYR A 151 13.32 16.70 26.01
C TYR A 151 14.25 15.67 26.63
N PHE A 152 13.93 14.39 26.52
CA PHE A 152 14.77 13.31 27.06
C PHE A 152 16.15 13.22 26.40
N ARG A 153 16.30 13.59 25.14
CA ARG A 153 17.62 13.67 24.49
C ARG A 153 18.49 14.81 25.01
N LYS A 154 17.90 15.90 25.48
CA LYS A 154 18.63 17.05 26.01
C LYS A 154 19.06 16.86 27.46
N THR A 155 18.44 15.96 28.18
CA THR A 155 18.69 15.71 29.62
C THR A 155 19.55 14.48 29.91
N SER A 156 19.92 13.74 28.86
CA SER A 156 20.85 12.60 28.99
C SER A 156 22.28 12.92 28.61
#